data_96408c3e215e0d2c4245bcc06be3c440
#
_entry.id   96408c3e215e0d2c4245bcc06be3c440
#
_cell.length_a   1.000
_cell.length_b   1.000
_cell.length_c   1.000
_cell.angle_alpha   90.00
_cell.angle_beta   90.00
_cell.angle_gamma   90.00
#
_symmetry.space_group_name_H-M   'P 1'
#
loop_
_entity.id
_entity.type
_entity.pdbx_description
1 polymer ?
#
loop_
_entity_poly.entity_id
_entity_poly.type
_entity_poly.pdbx_seq_one_letter_code
_entity_poly.pdbx_strand_id
1 'polypeptide(L)'
;EPFRAFQPDFFDLIVIDECHRGSAKEDSRWRKILEYFHNATQIGMTATPKETKEVSNISYFGEPIYTYSLKQGIDDGFLAPYKVLRVGLDKDLEGWRPTAGQQDIYGYEIEDREYNTKDYDKNLIIDERTTAVAKRITRFLKENDRFAKTIVFCVDIDHAERMRQALVNENSDLIAENAKYVMRITGDNAEGKAQLDYFIAEDSKYPVIVTTSKLMTTGVDCKTCRLIVLDNNINSMTEFKQIIG
;
A
#
# COMPACT_ATOMS: atom_id res chain seq x y z
N GLU A 1 9.29 -29.90 -10.64
CA GLU A 1 9.26 -28.50 -11.07
C GLU A 1 8.41 -28.40 -12.34
N PRO A 2 7.22 -27.76 -12.31
CA PRO A 2 6.23 -27.81 -13.42
C PRO A 2 6.78 -27.30 -14.76
N PHE A 3 7.69 -26.33 -14.74
CA PHE A 3 8.25 -25.76 -15.98
C PHE A 3 9.08 -26.78 -16.79
N ARG A 4 9.59 -27.84 -16.17
CA ARG A 4 10.32 -28.92 -16.84
C ARG A 4 9.44 -29.84 -17.68
N ALA A 5 8.12 -29.65 -17.65
CA ALA A 5 7.21 -30.32 -18.57
C ALA A 5 7.36 -29.81 -20.02
N PHE A 6 7.98 -28.64 -20.21
CA PHE A 6 8.29 -28.07 -21.51
C PHE A 6 9.76 -28.31 -21.84
N GLN A 7 10.08 -28.40 -23.12
CA GLN A 7 11.47 -28.45 -23.58
C GLN A 7 12.17 -27.09 -23.34
N PRO A 8 13.52 -27.04 -23.14
CA PRO A 8 14.23 -25.80 -22.87
C PRO A 8 14.12 -24.74 -23.98
N ASP A 9 13.84 -25.15 -25.20
CA ASP A 9 13.68 -24.32 -26.39
C ASP A 9 12.22 -24.08 -26.80
N PHE A 10 11.29 -24.39 -25.90
CA PHE A 10 9.84 -24.28 -26.18
C PHE A 10 9.37 -22.82 -26.35
N PHE A 11 9.97 -21.87 -25.62
CA PHE A 11 9.62 -20.46 -25.68
C PHE A 11 10.65 -19.64 -26.46
N ASP A 12 10.20 -18.78 -27.37
CA ASP A 12 11.03 -17.80 -28.07
C ASP A 12 11.18 -16.50 -27.30
N LEU A 13 10.15 -16.13 -26.52
CA LEU A 13 10.09 -14.90 -25.74
C LEU A 13 9.51 -15.17 -24.36
N ILE A 14 10.15 -14.63 -23.32
CA ILE A 14 9.66 -14.62 -21.94
C ILE A 14 9.61 -13.18 -21.46
N VAL A 15 8.43 -12.70 -21.09
CA VAL A 15 8.22 -11.38 -20.50
C VAL A 15 7.99 -11.54 -19.01
N ILE A 16 8.81 -10.88 -18.19
CA ILE A 16 8.76 -10.94 -16.74
C ILE A 16 8.27 -9.61 -16.22
N ASP A 17 7.02 -9.58 -15.76
CA ASP A 17 6.50 -8.41 -15.06
C ASP A 17 6.95 -8.40 -13.60
N GLU A 18 7.08 -7.21 -13.02
CA GLU A 18 7.59 -7.00 -11.66
C GLU A 18 8.91 -7.72 -11.39
N CYS A 19 9.83 -7.70 -12.35
CA CYS A 19 11.09 -8.45 -12.31
C CYS A 19 11.97 -8.13 -11.09
N HIS A 20 11.71 -7.02 -10.38
CA HIS A 20 12.38 -6.69 -9.10
C HIS A 20 12.00 -7.64 -7.96
N ARG A 21 10.94 -8.47 -8.08
CA ARG A 21 10.43 -9.35 -7.01
C ARG A 21 11.15 -10.69 -6.89
N GLY A 22 12.29 -10.86 -7.52
CA GLY A 22 13.10 -12.04 -7.29
C GLY A 22 13.66 -12.73 -8.53
N SER A 23 13.26 -12.35 -9.75
CA SER A 23 13.84 -12.89 -10.99
C SER A 23 15.33 -12.55 -11.10
N ALA A 24 15.73 -11.40 -10.57
CA ALA A 24 17.12 -10.94 -10.54
C ALA A 24 17.93 -11.51 -9.35
N LYS A 25 17.30 -12.22 -8.40
CA LYS A 25 18.02 -12.86 -7.28
C LYS A 25 18.58 -14.22 -7.72
N GLU A 26 19.89 -14.41 -7.54
CA GLU A 26 20.66 -15.53 -8.08
C GLU A 26 20.11 -16.91 -7.65
N ASP A 27 19.67 -17.09 -6.40
CA ASP A 27 19.14 -18.35 -5.85
C ASP A 27 17.61 -18.47 -5.92
N SER A 28 16.91 -17.58 -6.62
CA SER A 28 15.46 -17.60 -6.66
C SER A 28 14.91 -18.72 -7.55
N ARG A 29 13.69 -19.20 -7.24
CA ARG A 29 12.98 -20.17 -8.11
C ARG A 29 12.73 -19.59 -9.52
N TRP A 30 12.50 -18.29 -9.61
CA TRP A 30 12.33 -17.58 -10.88
C TRP A 30 13.59 -17.61 -11.73
N ARG A 31 14.75 -17.43 -11.11
CA ARG A 31 16.04 -17.51 -11.80
C ARG A 31 16.25 -18.87 -12.47
N LYS A 32 15.92 -19.95 -11.75
CA LYS A 32 16.02 -21.32 -12.30
C LYS A 32 15.14 -21.55 -13.53
N ILE A 33 13.96 -20.93 -13.58
CA ILE A 33 13.06 -20.97 -14.73
C ILE A 33 13.71 -20.26 -15.91
N LEU A 34 14.25 -19.07 -15.69
CA LEU A 34 14.88 -18.26 -16.73
C LEU A 34 16.15 -18.90 -17.28
N GLU A 35 16.94 -19.51 -16.43
CA GLU A 35 18.13 -20.28 -16.81
C GLU A 35 17.78 -21.55 -17.59
N TYR A 36 16.68 -22.22 -17.24
CA TYR A 36 16.21 -23.39 -17.97
C TYR A 36 15.81 -23.03 -19.41
N PHE A 37 15.11 -21.91 -19.60
CA PHE A 37 14.71 -21.41 -20.93
C PHE A 37 15.69 -20.37 -21.48
N HIS A 38 17.00 -20.63 -21.37
CA HIS A 38 18.05 -19.68 -21.73
C HIS A 38 18.09 -19.31 -23.22
N ASN A 39 17.47 -20.11 -24.09
CA ASN A 39 17.37 -19.82 -25.53
C ASN A 39 16.31 -18.75 -25.84
N ALA A 40 15.35 -18.53 -24.94
CA ALA A 40 14.34 -17.50 -25.13
C ALA A 40 14.91 -16.10 -24.94
N THR A 41 14.44 -15.15 -25.74
CA THR A 41 14.65 -13.72 -25.46
C THR A 41 13.92 -13.35 -24.19
N GLN A 42 14.59 -12.74 -23.21
CA GLN A 42 14.01 -12.42 -21.91
C GLN A 42 13.93 -10.91 -21.72
N ILE A 43 12.74 -10.42 -21.43
CA ILE A 43 12.47 -8.99 -21.17
C ILE A 43 11.93 -8.84 -19.74
N GLY A 44 12.63 -8.08 -18.91
CA GLY A 44 12.16 -7.71 -17.59
C GLY A 44 11.48 -6.35 -17.60
N MET A 45 10.29 -6.26 -17.00
CA MET A 45 9.56 -5.01 -16.78
C MET A 45 9.42 -4.75 -15.29
N THR A 46 9.59 -3.50 -14.87
CA THR A 46 9.34 -3.07 -13.49
C THR A 46 9.16 -1.57 -13.40
N ALA A 47 8.21 -1.13 -12.58
CA ALA A 47 8.08 0.29 -12.21
C ALA A 47 9.16 0.73 -11.21
N THR A 48 9.85 -0.23 -10.57
CA THR A 48 10.73 0.04 -9.42
C THR A 48 11.97 -0.86 -9.47
N PRO A 49 12.93 -0.57 -10.37
CA PRO A 49 14.16 -1.35 -10.47
C PRO A 49 14.89 -1.40 -9.12
N LYS A 50 15.39 -2.56 -8.76
CA LYS A 50 16.19 -2.79 -7.55
C LYS A 50 17.66 -2.95 -7.91
N GLU A 51 18.50 -2.19 -7.20
CA GLU A 51 19.95 -2.29 -7.27
C GLU A 51 20.48 -2.43 -5.84
N THR A 52 20.61 -3.67 -5.38
CA THR A 52 21.20 -4.04 -4.08
C THR A 52 22.32 -5.06 -4.30
N LYS A 53 23.12 -5.33 -3.28
CA LYS A 53 24.16 -6.36 -3.35
C LYS A 53 23.63 -7.77 -3.67
N GLU A 54 22.37 -8.03 -3.33
CA GLU A 54 21.73 -9.35 -3.50
C GLU A 54 20.82 -9.44 -4.72
N VAL A 55 20.35 -8.28 -5.22
CA VAL A 55 19.39 -8.19 -6.34
C VAL A 55 19.78 -7.02 -7.22
N SER A 56 20.21 -7.31 -8.43
CA SER A 56 20.46 -6.31 -9.46
C SER A 56 19.72 -6.68 -10.75
N ASN A 57 18.79 -5.82 -11.15
CA ASN A 57 18.09 -5.97 -12.42
C ASN A 57 19.05 -5.73 -13.60
N ILE A 58 19.96 -4.76 -13.47
CA ILE A 58 20.98 -4.43 -14.47
C ILE A 58 21.95 -5.61 -14.67
N SER A 59 22.36 -6.27 -13.59
CA SER A 59 23.27 -7.42 -13.68
C SER A 59 22.68 -8.59 -14.47
N TYR A 60 21.36 -8.77 -14.45
CA TYR A 60 20.72 -9.87 -15.17
C TYR A 60 20.19 -9.49 -16.55
N PHE A 61 19.41 -8.41 -16.63
CA PHE A 61 18.74 -8.02 -17.87
C PHE A 61 19.55 -7.04 -18.72
N GLY A 62 20.67 -6.51 -18.19
CA GLY A 62 21.43 -5.43 -18.82
C GLY A 62 20.84 -4.06 -18.53
N GLU A 63 21.37 -3.04 -19.19
CA GLU A 63 20.86 -1.68 -19.08
C GLU A 63 19.43 -1.58 -19.62
N PRO A 64 18.59 -0.71 -19.02
CA PRO A 64 17.22 -0.51 -19.48
C PRO A 64 17.18 -0.09 -20.96
N ILE A 65 16.45 -0.83 -21.78
CA ILE A 65 16.21 -0.49 -23.19
C ILE A 65 15.21 0.67 -23.33
N TYR A 66 14.36 0.88 -22.33
CA TYR A 66 13.39 1.98 -22.26
C TYR A 66 13.09 2.35 -20.82
N THR A 67 12.97 3.64 -20.55
CA THR A 67 12.56 4.17 -19.25
C THR A 67 11.46 5.20 -19.43
N TYR A 68 10.30 4.97 -18.79
CA TYR A 68 9.18 5.89 -18.73
C TYR A 68 8.96 6.33 -17.29
N SER A 69 9.36 7.53 -16.96
CA SER A 69 9.35 8.01 -15.58
C SER A 69 7.94 8.44 -15.12
N LEU A 70 7.71 8.40 -13.81
CA LEU A 70 6.47 8.94 -13.19
C LEU A 70 6.20 10.38 -13.65
N LYS A 71 7.26 11.21 -13.75
CA LYS A 71 7.14 12.59 -14.24
C LYS A 71 6.63 12.64 -15.69
N GLN A 72 7.19 11.83 -16.58
CA GLN A 72 6.74 11.75 -17.96
C GLN A 72 5.28 11.30 -18.03
N GLY A 73 4.87 10.27 -17.24
CA GLY A 73 3.50 9.81 -17.18
C GLY A 73 2.51 10.90 -16.74
N ILE A 74 2.93 11.79 -15.82
CA ILE A 74 2.13 12.94 -15.39
C ILE A 74 2.11 14.02 -16.50
N ASP A 75 3.26 14.35 -17.08
CA ASP A 75 3.37 15.37 -18.13
C ASP A 75 2.58 14.96 -19.40
N ASP A 76 2.53 13.67 -19.73
CA ASP A 76 1.78 13.10 -20.85
C ASP A 76 0.29 12.89 -20.54
N GLY A 77 -0.14 13.10 -19.29
CA GLY A 77 -1.53 12.98 -18.86
C GLY A 77 -2.03 11.56 -18.61
N PHE A 78 -1.15 10.56 -18.57
CA PHE A 78 -1.51 9.18 -18.22
C PHE A 78 -1.62 8.95 -16.71
N LEU A 79 -0.86 9.72 -15.92
CA LEU A 79 -0.87 9.66 -14.46
C LEU A 79 -1.35 10.98 -13.86
N ALA A 80 -2.10 10.90 -12.76
CA ALA A 80 -2.59 12.08 -12.08
C ALA A 80 -1.46 12.84 -11.37
N PRO A 81 -1.41 14.18 -11.46
CA PRO A 81 -0.51 14.96 -10.62
C PRO A 81 -0.94 14.85 -9.16
N TYR A 82 0.02 14.76 -8.25
CA TYR A 82 -0.26 14.66 -6.82
C TYR A 82 0.39 15.78 -6.01
N LYS A 83 -0.21 16.08 -4.86
CA LYS A 83 0.33 17.00 -3.87
C LYS A 83 0.49 16.27 -2.54
N VAL A 84 1.67 16.38 -1.93
CA VAL A 84 1.93 15.78 -0.62
C VAL A 84 1.62 16.79 0.47
N LEU A 85 0.74 16.42 1.40
CA LEU A 85 0.47 17.13 2.63
C LEU A 85 0.98 16.29 3.81
N ARG A 86 1.99 16.80 4.51
CA ARG A 86 2.47 16.19 5.75
C ARG A 86 1.69 16.74 6.92
N VAL A 87 1.12 15.86 7.73
CA VAL A 87 0.38 16.20 8.95
C VAL A 87 1.15 15.63 10.13
N GLY A 88 1.65 16.52 11.00
CA GLY A 88 2.23 16.13 12.28
C GLY A 88 1.12 16.01 13.33
N LEU A 89 1.17 14.97 14.15
CA LEU A 89 0.41 14.86 15.39
C LEU A 89 1.37 15.13 16.54
N ASP A 90 0.89 15.72 17.63
CA ASP A 90 1.75 16.07 18.77
C ASP A 90 2.53 14.84 19.28
N LYS A 91 1.85 13.71 19.43
CA LYS A 91 2.49 12.44 19.85
C LYS A 91 3.51 11.90 18.84
N ASP A 92 3.35 12.19 17.55
CA ASP A 92 4.30 11.78 16.50
C ASP A 92 5.56 12.66 16.50
N LEU A 93 5.44 13.91 16.95
CA LEU A 93 6.53 14.90 16.96
C LEU A 93 7.34 14.86 18.26
N GLU A 94 6.65 14.69 19.38
CA GLU A 94 7.22 14.77 20.73
C GLU A 94 7.61 13.39 21.29
N GLY A 95 7.18 12.31 20.64
CA GLY A 95 7.23 10.96 21.19
C GLY A 95 6.14 10.73 22.27
N TRP A 96 6.06 9.53 22.76
CA TRP A 96 5.13 9.17 23.82
C TRP A 96 5.82 8.26 24.84
N ARG A 97 5.56 8.50 26.13
CA ARG A 97 6.05 7.68 27.23
C ARG A 97 4.89 7.27 28.11
N PRO A 98 4.77 5.99 28.51
CA PRO A 98 3.71 5.55 29.39
C PRO A 98 3.85 6.20 30.77
N THR A 99 2.73 6.35 31.46
CA THR A 99 2.72 6.60 32.89
C THR A 99 3.03 5.30 33.64
N ALA A 100 3.64 5.40 34.80
CA ALA A 100 3.98 4.22 35.62
C ALA A 100 2.77 3.32 35.84
N GLY A 101 2.91 2.03 35.52
CA GLY A 101 1.84 1.03 35.65
C GLY A 101 0.78 1.06 34.56
N GLN A 102 0.98 1.85 33.49
CA GLN A 102 0.07 1.85 32.35
C GLN A 102 0.13 0.51 31.60
N GLN A 103 -1.04 -0.03 31.30
CA GLN A 103 -1.19 -1.32 30.61
C GLN A 103 -1.60 -1.12 29.16
N ASP A 104 -1.21 -2.08 28.31
CA ASP A 104 -1.67 -2.19 26.94
C ASP A 104 -3.11 -2.74 26.87
N ILE A 105 -3.65 -2.88 25.64
CA ILE A 105 -5.00 -3.41 25.41
C ILE A 105 -5.18 -4.88 25.85
N TYR A 106 -4.10 -5.60 26.10
CA TYR A 106 -4.09 -6.99 26.58
C TYR A 106 -3.87 -7.08 28.10
N GLY A 107 -3.67 -5.95 28.78
CA GLY A 107 -3.45 -5.88 30.20
C GLY A 107 -1.98 -6.09 30.64
N TYR A 108 -1.04 -6.08 29.72
CA TYR A 108 0.40 -6.12 30.03
C TYR A 108 0.91 -4.71 30.30
N GLU A 109 1.78 -4.58 31.30
CA GLU A 109 2.44 -3.31 31.59
C GLU A 109 3.31 -2.87 30.42
N ILE A 110 3.11 -1.61 29.98
CA ILE A 110 3.88 -1.02 28.89
C ILE A 110 5.25 -0.65 29.43
N GLU A 111 6.32 -1.10 28.75
CA GLU A 111 7.70 -0.82 29.11
C GLU A 111 7.95 0.70 29.20
N ASP A 112 8.58 1.16 30.30
CA ASP A 112 8.91 2.56 30.53
C ASP A 112 10.09 3.03 29.65
N ARG A 113 9.76 3.35 28.40
CA ARG A 113 10.66 3.96 27.43
C ARG A 113 9.93 4.99 26.56
N GLU A 114 10.67 5.77 25.83
CA GLU A 114 10.08 6.65 24.81
C GLU A 114 9.71 5.84 23.57
N TYR A 115 8.47 6.01 23.11
CA TYR A 115 7.91 5.44 21.90
C TYR A 115 7.77 6.53 20.83
N ASN A 116 8.01 6.16 19.57
CA ASN A 116 7.92 7.07 18.44
C ASN A 116 7.11 6.44 17.29
N THR A 117 6.98 7.15 16.18
CA THR A 117 6.17 6.71 15.04
C THR A 117 6.52 5.32 14.49
N LYS A 118 7.72 4.79 14.75
CA LYS A 118 8.11 3.44 14.32
C LYS A 118 7.54 2.34 15.20
N ASP A 119 7.18 2.69 16.43
CA ASP A 119 6.61 1.77 17.42
C ASP A 119 5.08 1.71 17.33
N TYR A 120 4.43 2.78 16.84
CA TYR A 120 2.97 2.91 16.82
C TYR A 120 2.35 1.88 15.87
N ASP A 121 1.22 1.33 16.30
CA ASP A 121 0.44 0.32 15.61
C ASP A 121 1.17 -1.01 15.31
N LYS A 122 2.40 -1.17 15.84
CA LYS A 122 3.16 -2.43 15.85
C LYS A 122 3.38 -2.95 17.25
N ASN A 123 4.09 -2.16 18.04
CA ASN A 123 4.48 -2.52 19.41
C ASN A 123 3.61 -1.79 20.45
N LEU A 124 2.97 -0.70 20.05
CA LEU A 124 2.13 0.12 20.89
C LEU A 124 0.90 0.60 20.10
N ILE A 125 -0.29 0.27 20.58
CA ILE A 125 -1.55 0.73 20.03
C ILE A 125 -2.02 1.91 20.86
N ILE A 126 -2.26 3.06 20.20
CA ILE A 126 -2.77 4.29 20.81
C ILE A 126 -4.09 4.65 20.10
N ASP A 127 -5.22 4.32 20.72
CA ASP A 127 -6.56 4.57 20.16
C ASP A 127 -6.84 6.05 19.92
N GLU A 128 -6.32 6.92 20.81
CA GLU A 128 -6.44 8.37 20.64
C GLU A 128 -5.71 8.86 19.38
N ARG A 129 -4.58 8.24 19.00
CA ARG A 129 -3.88 8.56 17.77
C ARG A 129 -4.73 8.17 16.56
N THR A 130 -5.26 6.95 16.52
CA THR A 130 -6.14 6.48 15.44
C THR A 130 -7.37 7.39 15.30
N THR A 131 -7.98 7.78 16.42
CA THR A 131 -9.11 8.72 16.43
C THR A 131 -8.72 10.11 15.92
N ALA A 132 -7.55 10.63 16.29
CA ALA A 132 -7.05 11.92 15.80
C ALA A 132 -6.82 11.91 14.28
N VAL A 133 -6.25 10.81 13.73
CA VAL A 133 -6.08 10.62 12.29
C VAL A 133 -7.44 10.58 11.60
N ALA A 134 -8.39 9.79 12.09
CA ALA A 134 -9.75 9.70 11.53
C ALA A 134 -10.46 11.06 11.51
N LYS A 135 -10.38 11.83 12.60
CA LYS A 135 -10.89 13.21 12.68
C LYS A 135 -10.24 14.12 11.64
N ARG A 136 -8.93 14.02 11.45
CA ARG A 136 -8.20 14.85 10.47
C ARG A 136 -8.61 14.52 9.04
N ILE A 137 -8.76 13.23 8.72
CA ILE A 137 -9.25 12.76 7.40
C ILE A 137 -10.66 13.28 7.17
N THR A 138 -11.56 13.07 8.13
CA THR A 138 -12.97 13.50 8.04
C THR A 138 -13.09 15.00 7.87
N ARG A 139 -12.30 15.78 8.61
CA ARG A 139 -12.26 17.25 8.46
C ARG A 139 -11.82 17.65 7.04
N PHE A 140 -10.74 17.06 6.55
CA PHE A 140 -10.25 17.33 5.21
C PHE A 140 -11.31 17.04 4.14
N LEU A 141 -12.02 15.91 4.26
CA LEU A 141 -13.10 15.56 3.34
C LEU A 141 -14.30 16.53 3.45
N LYS A 142 -14.66 16.96 4.66
CA LYS A 142 -15.72 17.95 4.87
C LYS A 142 -15.39 19.31 4.26
N GLU A 143 -14.13 19.72 4.30
CA GLU A 143 -13.64 20.98 3.76
C GLU A 143 -13.51 20.96 2.22
N ASN A 144 -13.40 19.77 1.60
CA ASN A 144 -13.19 19.62 0.15
C ASN A 144 -14.37 18.89 -0.52
N ASP A 145 -14.39 17.55 -0.41
CA ASP A 145 -15.46 16.72 -0.99
C ASP A 145 -15.62 15.45 -0.13
N ARG A 146 -16.78 15.31 0.50
CA ARG A 146 -17.09 14.15 1.36
C ARG A 146 -17.23 12.84 0.59
N PHE A 147 -17.38 12.89 -0.72
CA PHE A 147 -17.49 11.71 -1.60
C PHE A 147 -16.24 11.46 -2.43
N ALA A 148 -15.15 12.18 -2.17
CA ALA A 148 -13.87 11.91 -2.78
C ALA A 148 -13.39 10.49 -2.39
N LYS A 149 -13.24 9.62 -3.38
CA LYS A 149 -12.71 8.26 -3.17
C LYS A 149 -11.37 8.35 -2.45
N THR A 150 -11.27 7.66 -1.32
CA THR A 150 -10.15 7.78 -0.37
C THR A 150 -9.62 6.40 -0.01
N ILE A 151 -8.30 6.23 -0.11
CA ILE A 151 -7.61 5.02 0.39
C ILE A 151 -6.79 5.41 1.61
N VAL A 152 -6.95 4.66 2.72
CA VAL A 152 -6.16 4.82 3.94
C VAL A 152 -5.29 3.58 4.13
N PHE A 153 -3.99 3.73 3.92
CA PHE A 153 -3.00 2.68 4.12
C PHE A 153 -2.59 2.62 5.59
N CYS A 154 -2.83 1.48 6.21
CA CYS A 154 -2.55 1.17 7.60
C CYS A 154 -1.37 0.20 7.72
N VAL A 155 -0.79 0.08 8.91
CA VAL A 155 0.38 -0.77 9.20
C VAL A 155 0.07 -2.26 8.95
N ASP A 156 -1.10 -2.72 9.44
CA ASP A 156 -1.57 -4.10 9.36
C ASP A 156 -3.10 -4.17 9.25
N ILE A 157 -3.62 -5.39 9.27
CA ILE A 157 -5.05 -5.68 9.15
C ILE A 157 -5.83 -5.17 10.37
N ASP A 158 -5.28 -5.31 11.57
CA ASP A 158 -5.93 -4.89 12.81
C ASP A 158 -5.98 -3.37 12.90
N HIS A 159 -4.92 -2.68 12.50
CA HIS A 159 -4.93 -1.24 12.37
C HIS A 159 -5.95 -0.76 11.33
N ALA A 160 -6.06 -1.44 10.18
CA ALA A 160 -7.06 -1.11 9.17
C ALA A 160 -8.49 -1.23 9.72
N GLU A 161 -8.78 -2.21 10.60
CA GLU A 161 -10.08 -2.34 11.24
C GLU A 161 -10.32 -1.25 12.29
N ARG A 162 -9.34 -0.93 13.15
CA ARG A 162 -9.46 0.17 14.12
C ARG A 162 -9.69 1.52 13.41
N MET A 163 -8.96 1.78 12.33
CA MET A 163 -9.12 2.99 11.51
C MET A 163 -10.49 3.03 10.85
N ARG A 164 -10.99 1.91 10.30
CA ARG A 164 -12.34 1.81 9.77
C ARG A 164 -13.37 2.19 10.81
N GLN A 165 -13.26 1.61 12.03
CA GLN A 165 -14.20 1.89 13.13
C GLN A 165 -14.16 3.36 13.53
N ALA A 166 -12.98 3.96 13.65
CA ALA A 166 -12.82 5.38 13.97
C ALA A 166 -13.45 6.28 12.89
N LEU A 167 -13.25 5.95 11.61
CA LEU A 167 -13.85 6.70 10.49
C LEU A 167 -15.36 6.54 10.42
N VAL A 168 -15.91 5.35 10.74
CA VAL A 168 -17.36 5.11 10.88
C VAL A 168 -17.94 6.03 11.96
N ASN A 169 -17.31 6.11 13.12
CA ASN A 169 -17.76 6.97 14.22
C ASN A 169 -17.76 8.47 13.84
N GLU A 170 -16.72 8.93 13.15
CA GLU A 170 -16.58 10.34 12.72
C GLU A 170 -17.51 10.73 11.56
N ASN A 171 -18.06 9.75 10.83
CA ASN A 171 -18.96 9.94 9.69
C ASN A 171 -20.31 9.24 9.87
N SER A 172 -20.80 9.19 11.11
CA SER A 172 -22.04 8.48 11.49
C SER A 172 -23.28 8.92 10.69
N ASP A 173 -23.32 10.19 10.28
CA ASP A 173 -24.37 10.75 9.41
C ASP A 173 -24.41 10.04 8.05
N LEU A 174 -23.28 9.90 7.36
CA LEU A 174 -23.21 9.22 6.05
C LEU A 174 -23.27 7.70 6.16
N ILE A 175 -22.80 7.14 7.27
CA ILE A 175 -22.98 5.71 7.58
C ILE A 175 -24.47 5.36 7.78
N ALA A 176 -25.26 6.24 8.38
CA ALA A 176 -26.70 6.07 8.52
C ALA A 176 -27.41 6.07 7.14
N GLU A 177 -26.89 6.82 6.17
CA GLU A 177 -27.40 6.80 4.78
C GLU A 177 -26.97 5.52 4.05
N ASN A 178 -25.71 5.12 4.18
CA ASN A 178 -25.16 3.92 3.56
C ASN A 178 -23.97 3.34 4.35
N ALA A 179 -24.15 2.16 4.91
CA ALA A 179 -23.12 1.46 5.70
C ALA A 179 -21.82 1.19 4.92
N LYS A 180 -21.86 1.19 3.58
CA LYS A 180 -20.68 1.01 2.71
C LYS A 180 -19.87 2.29 2.51
N TYR A 181 -20.24 3.41 3.16
CA TYR A 181 -19.46 4.65 3.05
C TYR A 181 -18.00 4.45 3.47
N VAL A 182 -17.75 3.67 4.55
CA VAL A 182 -16.41 3.29 4.99
C VAL A 182 -16.30 1.76 5.03
N MET A 183 -15.38 1.19 4.25
CA MET A 183 -15.16 -0.26 4.18
C MET A 183 -13.70 -0.61 4.44
N ARG A 184 -13.45 -1.80 5.03
CA ARG A 184 -12.13 -2.39 5.08
C ARG A 184 -11.94 -3.35 3.91
N ILE A 185 -10.89 -3.14 3.11
CA ILE A 185 -10.52 -4.03 2.00
C ILE A 185 -9.13 -4.59 2.29
N THR A 186 -9.08 -5.80 2.83
CA THR A 186 -7.87 -6.52 3.21
C THR A 186 -7.90 -7.96 2.72
N GLY A 187 -6.74 -8.61 2.67
CA GLY A 187 -6.60 -9.95 2.11
C GLY A 187 -7.38 -11.05 2.83
N ASP A 188 -7.68 -10.88 4.11
CA ASP A 188 -8.44 -11.80 4.97
C ASP A 188 -9.97 -11.61 4.90
N ASN A 189 -10.44 -10.47 4.37
CA ASN A 189 -11.85 -10.09 4.37
C ASN A 189 -12.50 -10.35 3.00
N ALA A 190 -13.29 -11.42 2.90
CA ALA A 190 -14.00 -11.77 1.67
C ALA A 190 -15.05 -10.73 1.26
N GLU A 191 -15.79 -10.17 2.23
CA GLU A 191 -16.77 -9.11 1.98
C GLU A 191 -16.07 -7.84 1.45
N GLY A 192 -14.98 -7.43 2.07
CA GLY A 192 -14.19 -6.28 1.62
C GLY A 192 -13.62 -6.50 0.21
N LYS A 193 -13.09 -7.68 -0.08
CA LYS A 193 -12.59 -8.01 -1.43
C LYS A 193 -13.69 -7.87 -2.49
N ALA A 194 -14.91 -8.31 -2.20
CA ALA A 194 -16.05 -8.17 -3.10
C ALA A 194 -16.45 -6.69 -3.35
N GLN A 195 -16.02 -5.76 -2.49
CA GLN A 195 -16.26 -4.33 -2.68
C GLN A 195 -15.15 -3.62 -3.46
N LEU A 196 -14.02 -4.28 -3.74
CA LEU A 196 -12.90 -3.68 -4.47
C LEU A 196 -13.32 -3.21 -5.87
N ASP A 197 -14.03 -4.06 -6.60
CA ASP A 197 -14.49 -3.74 -7.95
C ASP A 197 -15.43 -2.52 -7.95
N TYR A 198 -16.31 -2.42 -6.96
CA TYR A 198 -17.17 -1.24 -6.79
C TYR A 198 -16.38 0.01 -6.39
N PHE A 199 -15.32 -0.14 -5.61
CA PHE A 199 -14.46 1.00 -5.26
C PHE A 199 -13.72 1.54 -6.48
N ILE A 200 -13.24 0.67 -7.36
CA ILE A 200 -12.52 1.03 -8.59
C ILE A 200 -13.46 1.59 -9.65
N ALA A 201 -14.69 1.08 -9.73
CA ALA A 201 -15.65 1.46 -10.76
C ALA A 201 -15.94 2.97 -10.74
N GLU A 202 -15.89 3.60 -11.93
CA GLU A 202 -16.08 5.04 -12.10
C GLU A 202 -17.52 5.48 -11.83
N ASP A 203 -18.50 4.61 -12.09
CA ASP A 203 -19.92 4.84 -11.91
C ASP A 203 -20.44 4.47 -10.52
N SER A 204 -19.65 3.82 -9.69
CA SER A 204 -20.04 3.42 -8.33
C SER A 204 -19.74 4.52 -7.31
N LYS A 205 -20.77 4.95 -6.60
CA LYS A 205 -20.63 5.93 -5.51
C LYS A 205 -19.95 5.34 -4.27
N TYR A 206 -20.22 4.08 -3.95
CA TYR A 206 -19.74 3.41 -2.73
C TYR A 206 -18.90 2.17 -3.04
N PRO A 207 -17.89 1.84 -2.22
CA PRO A 207 -17.39 2.56 -1.04
C PRO A 207 -16.75 3.91 -1.38
N VAL A 208 -16.73 4.83 -0.40
CA VAL A 208 -16.06 6.13 -0.53
C VAL A 208 -14.69 6.10 0.15
N ILE A 209 -14.64 5.66 1.41
CA ILE A 209 -13.38 5.55 2.16
C ILE A 209 -13.06 4.06 2.34
N VAL A 210 -11.85 3.68 1.98
CA VAL A 210 -11.36 2.31 2.14
C VAL A 210 -10.13 2.31 3.04
N THR A 211 -10.15 1.47 4.08
CA THR A 211 -8.97 1.19 4.89
C THR A 211 -8.34 -0.13 4.44
N THR A 212 -7.03 -0.15 4.29
CA THR A 212 -6.29 -1.32 3.80
C THR A 212 -4.90 -1.42 4.43
N SER A 213 -4.26 -2.56 4.29
CA SER A 213 -2.84 -2.72 4.64
C SER A 213 -1.99 -2.88 3.37
N LYS A 214 -1.79 -4.11 2.91
CA LYS A 214 -0.92 -4.40 1.75
C LYS A 214 -1.67 -4.74 0.46
N LEU A 215 -2.97 -5.06 0.53
CA LEU A 215 -3.70 -5.60 -0.62
C LEU A 215 -3.79 -4.62 -1.79
N MET A 216 -3.88 -3.33 -1.49
CA MET A 216 -4.08 -2.28 -2.51
C MET A 216 -2.77 -1.57 -2.90
N THR A 217 -1.61 -2.10 -2.52
CA THR A 217 -0.32 -1.48 -2.88
C THR A 217 0.11 -1.76 -4.31
N THR A 218 -0.46 -2.78 -4.94
CA THR A 218 -0.11 -3.17 -6.33
C THR A 218 -1.32 -3.70 -7.06
N GLY A 219 -1.43 -3.36 -8.35
CA GLY A 219 -2.46 -3.92 -9.24
C GLY A 219 -3.87 -3.35 -9.04
N VAL A 220 -4.01 -2.22 -8.36
CA VAL A 220 -5.28 -1.50 -8.21
C VAL A 220 -5.19 -0.20 -8.98
N ASP A 221 -5.91 -0.11 -10.08
CA ASP A 221 -6.08 1.14 -10.85
C ASP A 221 -7.43 1.78 -10.48
N CYS A 222 -7.38 2.82 -9.65
CA CYS A 222 -8.57 3.56 -9.20
C CYS A 222 -8.50 5.01 -9.68
N LYS A 223 -8.91 5.26 -10.92
CA LYS A 223 -8.88 6.60 -11.56
C LYS A 223 -9.68 7.66 -10.82
N THR A 224 -10.66 7.24 -10.02
CA THR A 224 -11.52 8.14 -9.24
C THR A 224 -10.96 8.45 -7.85
N CYS A 225 -9.85 7.81 -7.44
CA CYS A 225 -9.20 8.07 -6.17
C CYS A 225 -8.62 9.50 -6.13
N ARG A 226 -9.01 10.27 -5.12
CA ARG A 226 -8.59 11.68 -4.95
C ARG A 226 -7.77 11.93 -3.70
N LEU A 227 -7.83 11.01 -2.73
CA LEU A 227 -7.08 11.13 -1.50
C LEU A 227 -6.44 9.79 -1.15
N ILE A 228 -5.13 9.82 -0.97
CA ILE A 228 -4.37 8.69 -0.41
C ILE A 228 -3.81 9.14 0.94
N VAL A 229 -4.13 8.39 1.99
CA VAL A 229 -3.63 8.63 3.34
C VAL A 229 -2.65 7.52 3.69
N LEU A 230 -1.45 7.89 4.10
CA LEU A 230 -0.41 6.98 4.55
C LEU A 230 -0.30 7.07 6.07
N ASP A 231 -1.04 6.19 6.77
CA ASP A 231 -0.96 6.06 8.23
C ASP A 231 -0.10 4.83 8.58
N ASN A 232 1.06 4.78 7.96
CA ASN A 232 2.10 3.80 8.18
C ASN A 232 3.47 4.38 7.82
N ASN A 233 4.54 3.70 8.24
CA ASN A 233 5.90 4.07 7.85
C ASN A 233 6.23 3.47 6.48
N ILE A 234 6.35 4.31 5.47
CA ILE A 234 6.84 3.92 4.15
C ILE A 234 8.37 4.03 4.17
N ASN A 235 9.05 2.89 4.17
CA ASN A 235 10.50 2.83 4.32
C ASN A 235 11.26 2.75 2.99
N SER A 236 10.55 2.69 1.87
CA SER A 236 11.18 2.63 0.56
C SER A 236 10.48 3.53 -0.46
N MET A 237 11.28 4.15 -1.33
CA MET A 237 10.76 4.92 -2.46
C MET A 237 9.99 4.01 -3.45
N THR A 238 10.37 2.75 -3.54
CA THR A 238 9.67 1.72 -4.32
C THR A 238 8.23 1.56 -3.86
N GLU A 239 8.02 1.34 -2.55
CA GLU A 239 6.69 1.20 -1.96
C GLU A 239 5.86 2.47 -2.16
N PHE A 240 6.46 3.64 -1.92
CA PHE A 240 5.79 4.92 -2.15
C PHE A 240 5.31 5.07 -3.60
N LYS A 241 6.18 4.78 -4.58
CA LYS A 241 5.82 4.86 -6.01
C LYS A 241 4.72 3.86 -6.39
N GLN A 242 4.71 2.66 -5.82
CA GLN A 242 3.67 1.66 -6.06
C GLN A 242 2.30 2.07 -5.50
N ILE A 243 2.29 2.84 -4.41
CA ILE A 243 1.04 3.33 -3.80
C ILE A 243 0.42 4.47 -4.61
N ILE A 244 1.24 5.35 -5.19
CA ILE A 244 0.75 6.56 -5.87
C ILE A 244 0.66 6.43 -7.38
N GLY A 245 1.28 5.42 -7.98
CA GLY A 245 1.30 5.13 -9.42
C GLY A 245 0.27 4.10 -9.78
#